data_1f3a0ebb9716648b2eafe29ba883d623
#
_entry.id   1f3a0ebb9716648b2eafe29ba883d623
#
_cell.length_a   1.000
_cell.length_b   1.000
_cell.length_c   1.000
_cell.angle_alpha   90.00
_cell.angle_beta   90.00
_cell.angle_gamma   90.00
#
_symmetry.space_group_name_H-M   'P 1'
#
loop_
_entity.id
_entity.type
_entity.pdbx_description
1 polymer ?
#
loop_
_entity_poly.entity_id
_entity_poly.type
_entity_poly.pdbx_seq_one_letter_code
_entity_poly.pdbx_strand_id
1 'polypeptide(L)'
;VLIEDIENLSINSSNALLKLIEEPNKNVQYFLIHDISKHVIDTIKSRCINYNLILDNKYKKSIIDHYFGQNIYDNLPNDLKNHFLTPGDIISLINLIISLKLDIENFDIETFLNHLIKENIYKNKQVSINSIKILIEMLFSSRYKDSKNENLLKLSRYFNKKFSEVMNFNLDLEIFFLEFKSKIINAK
;
A
#
# COMPACT_ATOMS: atom_id res chain seq x y z
N VAL A 1 -16.18 20.98 9.93
CA VAL A 1 -15.17 21.12 8.85
C VAL A 1 -14.45 19.81 8.72
N LEU A 2 -14.36 19.25 7.50
CA LEU A 2 -13.61 18.05 7.18
C LEU A 2 -12.37 18.47 6.39
N ILE A 3 -11.19 17.96 6.78
CA ILE A 3 -9.92 18.18 6.09
C ILE A 3 -9.29 16.80 5.87
N GLU A 4 -9.08 16.46 4.61
CA GLU A 4 -8.48 15.18 4.20
C GLU A 4 -6.99 15.36 3.89
N ASP A 5 -6.24 14.26 3.93
CA ASP A 5 -4.81 14.17 3.58
C ASP A 5 -3.93 15.19 4.33
N ILE A 6 -4.17 15.36 5.63
CA ILE A 6 -3.44 16.37 6.45
C ILE A 6 -1.92 16.13 6.50
N GLU A 7 -1.47 14.92 6.22
CA GLU A 7 -0.05 14.58 6.09
C GLU A 7 0.63 15.27 4.89
N ASN A 8 -0.14 15.76 3.91
CA ASN A 8 0.37 16.46 2.73
C ASN A 8 0.46 17.98 2.94
N LEU A 9 0.06 18.47 4.11
CA LEU A 9 0.14 19.90 4.43
C LEU A 9 1.60 20.36 4.54
N SER A 10 1.88 21.54 4.00
CA SER A 10 3.15 22.22 4.26
C SER A 10 3.29 22.59 5.73
N ILE A 11 4.50 22.82 6.22
CA ILE A 11 4.75 23.26 7.60
C ILE A 11 3.96 24.54 7.91
N ASN A 12 3.90 25.49 6.96
CA ASN A 12 3.17 26.73 7.15
C ASN A 12 1.66 26.50 7.24
N SER A 13 1.11 25.65 6.38
CA SER A 13 -0.32 25.26 6.41
C SER A 13 -0.67 24.51 7.69
N SER A 14 0.21 23.63 8.14
CA SER A 14 0.06 22.92 9.42
C SER A 14 0.04 23.86 10.60
N ASN A 15 0.93 24.86 10.63
CA ASN A 15 0.95 25.87 11.68
C ASN A 15 -0.29 26.80 11.67
N ALA A 16 -0.84 27.09 10.49
CA ALA A 16 -2.10 27.82 10.39
C ALA A 16 -3.27 26.97 10.92
N LEU A 17 -3.28 25.66 10.62
CA LEU A 17 -4.30 24.73 11.12
C LEU A 17 -4.24 24.61 12.65
N LEU A 18 -3.05 24.61 13.25
CA LEU A 18 -2.91 24.58 14.72
C LEU A 18 -3.67 25.71 15.41
N LYS A 19 -3.60 26.94 14.88
CA LYS A 19 -4.34 28.08 15.47
C LYS A 19 -5.85 27.86 15.44
N LEU A 20 -6.36 27.25 14.37
CA LEU A 20 -7.78 26.94 14.23
C LEU A 20 -8.25 25.82 15.16
N ILE A 21 -7.36 24.86 15.45
CA ILE A 21 -7.66 23.75 16.38
C ILE A 21 -7.59 24.21 17.83
N GLU A 22 -6.64 25.10 18.18
CA GLU A 22 -6.46 25.62 19.54
C GLU A 22 -7.59 26.58 19.94
N GLU A 23 -8.02 27.42 19.02
CA GLU A 23 -9.06 28.41 19.25
C GLU A 23 -10.20 28.26 18.23
N PRO A 24 -10.96 27.16 18.30
CA PRO A 24 -12.03 26.94 17.34
C PRO A 24 -13.16 27.95 17.52
N ASN A 25 -13.72 28.43 16.43
CA ASN A 25 -14.92 29.25 16.48
C ASN A 25 -16.07 28.47 17.19
N LYS A 26 -16.90 29.20 17.93
CA LYS A 26 -18.09 28.60 18.57
C LYS A 26 -18.90 27.85 17.51
N ASN A 27 -19.27 26.60 17.82
CA ASN A 27 -20.05 25.71 16.95
C ASN A 27 -19.29 25.14 15.73
N VAL A 28 -17.96 25.17 15.72
CA VAL A 28 -17.15 24.51 14.67
C VAL A 28 -16.45 23.30 15.25
N GLN A 29 -16.59 22.15 14.58
CA GLN A 29 -15.84 20.93 14.86
C GLN A 29 -14.99 20.58 13.65
N TYR A 30 -13.73 20.20 13.89
CA TYR A 30 -12.79 19.79 12.86
C TYR A 30 -12.66 18.26 12.85
N PHE A 31 -12.80 17.65 11.69
CA PHE A 31 -12.47 16.25 11.43
C PHE A 31 -11.26 16.24 10.50
N LEU A 32 -10.18 15.63 10.96
CA LEU A 32 -8.93 15.53 10.24
C LEU A 32 -8.73 14.07 9.83
N ILE A 33 -8.56 13.82 8.55
CA ILE A 33 -8.30 12.47 8.02
C ILE A 33 -6.86 12.40 7.55
N HIS A 34 -6.17 11.34 7.93
CA HIS A 34 -4.81 11.07 7.48
C HIS A 34 -4.57 9.58 7.25
N ASP A 35 -3.62 9.28 6.41
CA ASP A 35 -3.10 7.93 6.24
C ASP A 35 -2.21 7.55 7.43
N ILE A 36 -2.54 6.45 8.13
CA ILE A 36 -1.81 5.98 9.31
C ILE A 36 -0.34 5.62 8.99
N SER A 37 -0.03 5.28 7.74
CA SER A 37 1.32 4.96 7.29
C SER A 37 2.21 6.19 7.09
N LYS A 38 1.60 7.38 7.05
CA LYS A 38 2.29 8.65 6.82
C LYS A 38 2.45 9.44 8.12
N HIS A 39 3.45 10.31 8.15
CA HIS A 39 3.74 11.13 9.31
C HIS A 39 2.91 12.41 9.31
N VAL A 40 2.18 12.62 10.40
CA VAL A 40 1.53 13.91 10.73
C VAL A 40 2.31 14.53 11.88
N ILE A 41 2.53 15.85 11.85
CA ILE A 41 3.29 16.56 12.90
C ILE A 41 2.67 16.33 14.29
N ASP A 42 3.52 16.07 15.26
CA ASP A 42 3.11 15.69 16.61
C ASP A 42 2.29 16.79 17.31
N THR A 43 2.52 18.05 16.96
CA THR A 43 1.76 19.19 17.46
C THR A 43 0.28 19.15 17.06
N ILE A 44 -0.08 18.65 15.88
CA ILE A 44 -1.48 18.41 15.49
C ILE A 44 -2.02 17.20 16.26
N LYS A 45 -1.26 16.09 16.28
CA LYS A 45 -1.70 14.86 16.95
C LYS A 45 -2.00 15.08 18.44
N SER A 46 -1.21 15.89 19.13
CA SER A 46 -1.39 16.15 20.56
C SER A 46 -2.64 16.99 20.90
N ARG A 47 -3.22 17.67 19.89
CA ARG A 47 -4.42 18.53 20.05
C ARG A 47 -5.69 17.89 19.51
N CYS A 48 -5.59 16.68 19.00
CA CYS A 48 -6.72 15.94 18.43
C CYS A 48 -6.97 14.64 19.21
N ILE A 49 -8.22 14.24 19.24
CA ILE A 49 -8.58 12.88 19.67
C ILE A 49 -8.37 11.97 18.48
N ASN A 50 -7.50 10.97 18.63
CA ASN A 50 -7.15 10.06 17.55
C ASN A 50 -8.04 8.82 17.57
N TYR A 51 -8.66 8.52 16.43
CA TYR A 51 -9.44 7.31 16.19
C TYR A 51 -8.83 6.54 15.03
N ASN A 52 -8.48 5.28 15.27
CA ASN A 52 -8.07 4.38 14.19
C ASN A 52 -9.30 3.73 13.58
N LEU A 53 -9.58 4.04 12.32
CA LEU A 53 -10.66 3.42 11.58
C LEU A 53 -10.14 2.16 10.89
N ILE A 54 -10.47 1.00 11.45
CA ILE A 54 -10.14 -0.30 10.86
C ILE A 54 -11.36 -0.78 10.09
N LEU A 55 -11.19 -1.01 8.81
CA LEU A 55 -12.26 -1.55 7.97
C LEU A 55 -12.39 -3.06 8.18
N ASP A 56 -13.54 -3.50 8.65
CA ASP A 56 -13.86 -4.93 8.82
C ASP A 56 -13.89 -5.64 7.44
N ASN A 57 -13.49 -6.91 7.43
CA ASN A 57 -13.49 -7.74 6.23
C ASN A 57 -14.87 -7.84 5.55
N LYS A 58 -15.95 -7.79 6.33
CA LYS A 58 -17.33 -7.75 5.80
C LYS A 58 -17.55 -6.53 4.90
N TYR A 59 -17.09 -5.36 5.33
CA TYR A 59 -17.20 -4.13 4.51
C TYR A 59 -16.23 -4.14 3.35
N LYS A 60 -15.00 -4.66 3.53
CA LYS A 60 -14.06 -4.85 2.41
C LYS A 60 -14.68 -5.70 1.31
N LYS A 61 -15.25 -6.85 1.68
CA LYS A 61 -15.97 -7.73 0.75
C LYS A 61 -17.08 -6.98 0.02
N SER A 62 -17.95 -6.30 0.76
CA SER A 62 -19.08 -5.57 0.17
C SER A 62 -18.63 -4.52 -0.86
N ILE A 63 -17.56 -3.77 -0.56
CA ILE A 63 -17.02 -2.75 -1.47
C ILE A 63 -16.45 -3.40 -2.74
N ILE A 64 -15.66 -4.46 -2.59
CA ILE A 64 -14.99 -5.14 -3.71
C ILE A 64 -16.03 -5.82 -4.62
N ASP A 65 -16.95 -6.58 -4.04
CA ASP A 65 -17.99 -7.28 -4.79
C ASP A 65 -18.92 -6.29 -5.50
N HIS A 66 -19.24 -5.16 -4.86
CA HIS A 66 -20.03 -4.10 -5.49
C HIS A 66 -19.29 -3.46 -6.69
N TYR A 67 -17.99 -3.21 -6.55
CA TYR A 67 -17.18 -2.59 -7.63
C TYR A 67 -17.14 -3.47 -8.88
N PHE A 68 -17.00 -4.79 -8.73
CA PHE A 68 -16.93 -5.73 -9.85
C PHE A 68 -18.31 -6.23 -10.31
N GLY A 69 -19.40 -5.92 -9.58
CA GLY A 69 -20.74 -6.38 -9.87
C GLY A 69 -20.95 -7.90 -9.70
N GLN A 70 -20.04 -8.58 -9.00
CA GLN A 70 -20.06 -10.03 -8.77
C GLN A 70 -19.27 -10.41 -7.51
N ASN A 71 -19.48 -11.62 -6.98
CA ASN A 71 -18.80 -12.12 -5.77
C ASN A 71 -17.37 -12.55 -6.09
N ILE A 72 -16.46 -11.60 -6.23
CA ILE A 72 -15.03 -11.86 -6.48
C ILE A 72 -14.27 -12.14 -5.20
N TYR A 73 -14.64 -11.46 -4.10
CA TYR A 73 -13.85 -11.50 -2.86
C TYR A 73 -13.66 -12.91 -2.31
N ASP A 74 -14.68 -13.76 -2.40
CA ASP A 74 -14.62 -15.12 -1.86
C ASP A 74 -13.61 -16.01 -2.62
N ASN A 75 -13.40 -15.74 -3.89
CA ASN A 75 -12.47 -16.48 -4.76
C ASN A 75 -11.03 -15.94 -4.71
N LEU A 76 -10.78 -14.83 -3.98
CA LEU A 76 -9.44 -14.29 -3.85
C LEU A 76 -8.54 -15.24 -3.05
N PRO A 77 -7.25 -15.34 -3.41
CA PRO A 77 -6.25 -16.03 -2.60
C PRO A 77 -6.18 -15.50 -1.17
N ASN A 78 -5.92 -16.40 -0.22
CA ASN A 78 -5.83 -16.04 1.19
C ASN A 78 -4.76 -14.97 1.46
N ASP A 79 -3.69 -14.94 0.70
CA ASP A 79 -2.66 -13.91 0.84
C ASP A 79 -3.20 -12.51 0.57
N LEU A 80 -4.06 -12.33 -0.44
CA LEU A 80 -4.73 -11.06 -0.71
C LEU A 80 -5.77 -10.69 0.35
N LYS A 81 -6.48 -11.66 0.91
CA LYS A 81 -7.50 -11.43 1.96
C LYS A 81 -6.88 -11.06 3.31
N ASN A 82 -5.76 -11.72 3.66
CA ASN A 82 -5.15 -11.64 4.99
C ASN A 82 -4.07 -10.56 5.12
N HIS A 83 -3.70 -9.92 4.02
CA HIS A 83 -2.79 -8.77 4.07
C HIS A 83 -3.55 -7.49 4.48
N PHE A 84 -2.85 -6.57 5.16
CA PHE A 84 -3.43 -5.28 5.56
C PHE A 84 -3.60 -4.36 4.33
N LEU A 85 -4.47 -4.77 3.39
CA LEU A 85 -4.77 -4.03 2.19
C LEU A 85 -6.08 -3.26 2.34
N THR A 86 -6.11 -2.07 1.76
CA THR A 86 -7.37 -1.35 1.58
C THR A 86 -8.20 -1.98 0.45
N PRO A 87 -9.53 -1.75 0.39
CA PRO A 87 -10.31 -2.19 -0.76
C PRO A 87 -9.78 -1.66 -2.10
N GLY A 88 -9.28 -0.40 -2.11
CA GLY A 88 -8.68 0.21 -3.29
C GLY A 88 -7.43 -0.51 -3.77
N ASP A 89 -6.55 -0.94 -2.84
CA ASP A 89 -5.36 -1.71 -3.17
C ASP A 89 -5.73 -3.06 -3.78
N ILE A 90 -6.70 -3.76 -3.18
CA ILE A 90 -7.19 -5.06 -3.68
C ILE A 90 -7.80 -4.90 -5.07
N ILE A 91 -8.66 -3.90 -5.28
CA ILE A 91 -9.26 -3.60 -6.59
C ILE A 91 -8.17 -3.32 -7.63
N SER A 92 -7.15 -2.53 -7.28
CA SER A 92 -6.03 -2.22 -8.17
C SER A 92 -5.24 -3.47 -8.56
N LEU A 93 -4.98 -4.38 -7.60
CA LEU A 93 -4.31 -5.65 -7.87
C LEU A 93 -5.16 -6.58 -8.74
N ILE A 94 -6.46 -6.71 -8.48
CA ILE A 94 -7.36 -7.52 -9.29
C ILE A 94 -7.42 -6.98 -10.73
N ASN A 95 -7.56 -5.67 -10.91
CA ASN A 95 -7.56 -5.06 -12.24
C ASN A 95 -6.24 -5.32 -12.98
N LEU A 96 -5.10 -5.29 -12.29
CA LEU A 96 -3.82 -5.64 -12.86
C LEU A 96 -3.76 -7.10 -13.29
N ILE A 97 -4.21 -8.04 -12.45
CA ILE A 97 -4.26 -9.48 -12.77
C ILE A 97 -5.15 -9.73 -13.98
N ILE A 98 -6.34 -9.13 -14.02
CA ILE A 98 -7.29 -9.24 -15.14
C ILE A 98 -6.68 -8.67 -16.43
N SER A 99 -6.02 -7.50 -16.38
CA SER A 99 -5.40 -6.86 -17.54
C SER A 99 -4.32 -7.74 -18.18
N LEU A 100 -3.67 -8.57 -17.37
CA LEU A 100 -2.65 -9.52 -17.81
C LEU A 100 -3.22 -10.91 -18.19
N LYS A 101 -4.56 -11.05 -18.13
CA LYS A 101 -5.28 -12.30 -18.44
C LYS A 101 -4.80 -13.49 -17.58
N LEU A 102 -4.44 -13.22 -16.34
CA LEU A 102 -4.01 -14.24 -15.39
C LEU A 102 -5.18 -14.71 -14.54
N ASP A 103 -5.10 -15.95 -14.09
CA ASP A 103 -6.10 -16.55 -13.23
C ASP A 103 -5.96 -16.02 -11.79
N ILE A 104 -7.05 -15.49 -11.24
CA ILE A 104 -7.09 -14.93 -9.89
C ILE A 104 -7.05 -16.05 -8.84
N GLU A 105 -7.68 -17.19 -9.12
CA GLU A 105 -7.81 -18.29 -8.16
C GLU A 105 -6.48 -19.02 -7.92
N ASN A 106 -5.66 -19.10 -8.96
CA ASN A 106 -4.33 -19.73 -8.93
C ASN A 106 -3.19 -18.69 -8.86
N PHE A 107 -3.46 -17.53 -8.25
CA PHE A 107 -2.49 -16.45 -8.17
C PHE A 107 -1.34 -16.78 -7.21
N ASP A 108 -0.12 -16.83 -7.75
CA ASP A 108 1.14 -16.93 -7.00
C ASP A 108 1.94 -15.65 -7.10
N ILE A 109 2.25 -15.04 -5.96
CA ILE A 109 2.90 -13.73 -5.86
C ILE A 109 4.28 -13.74 -6.51
N GLU A 110 5.06 -14.81 -6.29
CA GLU A 110 6.44 -14.90 -6.79
C GLU A 110 6.47 -15.04 -8.32
N THR A 111 5.64 -15.93 -8.85
CA THR A 111 5.50 -16.14 -10.29
C THR A 111 5.00 -14.88 -10.96
N PHE A 112 4.05 -14.18 -10.34
CA PHE A 112 3.48 -12.94 -10.85
C PHE A 112 4.52 -11.80 -10.88
N LEU A 113 5.26 -11.57 -9.79
CA LEU A 113 6.33 -10.57 -9.74
C LEU A 113 7.43 -10.88 -10.75
N ASN A 114 7.81 -12.15 -10.89
CA ASN A 114 8.80 -12.55 -11.90
C ASN A 114 8.32 -12.26 -13.32
N HIS A 115 7.04 -12.50 -13.61
CA HIS A 115 6.43 -12.17 -14.90
C HIS A 115 6.42 -10.65 -15.14
N LEU A 116 5.98 -9.85 -14.16
CA LEU A 116 6.00 -8.39 -14.24
C LEU A 116 7.38 -7.82 -14.56
N ILE A 117 8.42 -8.39 -13.93
CA ILE A 117 9.80 -7.94 -14.10
C ILE A 117 10.33 -8.40 -15.46
N LYS A 118 10.11 -9.65 -15.85
CA LYS A 118 10.62 -10.23 -17.09
C LYS A 118 10.07 -9.53 -18.33
N GLU A 119 8.78 -9.24 -18.32
CA GLU A 119 8.09 -8.59 -19.45
C GLU A 119 8.12 -7.04 -19.35
N ASN A 120 8.85 -6.48 -18.40
CA ASN A 120 8.95 -5.03 -18.15
C ASN A 120 7.60 -4.33 -17.99
N ILE A 121 6.59 -5.04 -17.46
CA ILE A 121 5.21 -4.54 -17.32
C ILE A 121 5.16 -3.35 -16.35
N TYR A 122 6.08 -3.28 -15.40
CA TYR A 122 6.23 -2.15 -14.47
C TYR A 122 6.53 -0.80 -15.16
N LYS A 123 6.95 -0.79 -16.42
CA LYS A 123 7.14 0.43 -17.22
C LYS A 123 5.83 0.95 -17.83
N ASN A 124 4.75 0.14 -17.79
CA ASN A 124 3.46 0.55 -18.31
C ASN A 124 2.80 1.55 -17.35
N LYS A 125 2.40 2.72 -17.86
CA LYS A 125 1.71 3.76 -17.10
C LYS A 125 0.38 3.32 -16.47
N GLN A 126 -0.22 2.24 -16.96
CA GLN A 126 -1.45 1.68 -16.39
C GLN A 126 -1.21 0.86 -15.12
N VAL A 127 0.04 0.44 -14.87
CA VAL A 127 0.39 -0.31 -13.66
C VAL A 127 0.67 0.66 -12.53
N SER A 128 -0.12 0.58 -11.48
CA SER A 128 0.12 1.37 -10.29
C SER A 128 1.42 0.92 -9.62
N ILE A 129 2.35 1.83 -9.45
CA ILE A 129 3.60 1.59 -8.71
C ILE A 129 3.32 1.14 -7.28
N ASN A 130 2.25 1.66 -6.67
CA ASN A 130 1.82 1.22 -5.34
C ASN A 130 1.44 -0.27 -5.33
N SER A 131 0.77 -0.77 -6.38
CA SER A 131 0.45 -2.20 -6.51
C SER A 131 1.71 -3.07 -6.54
N ILE A 132 2.78 -2.60 -7.20
CA ILE A 132 4.06 -3.32 -7.23
C ILE A 132 4.72 -3.33 -5.85
N LYS A 133 4.70 -2.21 -5.15
CA LYS A 133 5.21 -2.14 -3.77
C LYS A 133 4.49 -3.13 -2.86
N ILE A 134 3.17 -3.17 -2.93
CA ILE A 134 2.33 -4.09 -2.17
C ILE A 134 2.71 -5.54 -2.47
N LEU A 135 2.88 -5.91 -3.74
CA LEU A 135 3.30 -7.27 -4.13
C LEU A 135 4.66 -7.66 -3.56
N ILE A 136 5.61 -6.73 -3.53
CA ILE A 136 6.93 -6.95 -2.92
C ILE A 136 6.79 -7.18 -1.41
N GLU A 137 6.00 -6.36 -0.72
CA GLU A 137 5.74 -6.52 0.72
C GLU A 137 5.03 -7.84 1.03
N MET A 138 4.06 -8.24 0.20
CA MET A 138 3.36 -9.51 0.32
C MET A 138 4.30 -10.70 0.12
N LEU A 139 5.21 -10.66 -0.87
CA LEU A 139 6.20 -11.71 -1.09
C LEU A 139 7.10 -11.92 0.14
N PHE A 140 7.62 -10.83 0.71
CA PHE A 140 8.43 -10.93 1.93
C PHE A 140 7.61 -11.47 3.11
N SER A 141 6.37 -11.04 3.27
CA SER A 141 5.47 -11.50 4.33
C SER A 141 5.17 -12.99 4.20
N SER A 142 4.86 -13.48 3.00
CA SER A 142 4.61 -14.89 2.74
C SER A 142 5.84 -15.74 3.05
N ARG A 143 6.99 -15.40 2.47
CA ARG A 143 8.25 -16.14 2.72
C ARG A 143 8.69 -16.11 4.19
N TYR A 144 8.44 -15.02 4.91
CA TYR A 144 8.75 -14.96 6.34
C TYR A 144 7.85 -15.86 7.18
N LYS A 145 6.56 -15.95 6.84
CA LYS A 145 5.63 -16.87 7.52
C LYS A 145 6.10 -18.31 7.43
N ASP A 146 6.63 -18.71 6.27
CA ASP A 146 7.05 -20.09 6.01
C ASP A 146 8.39 -20.42 6.65
N SER A 147 9.36 -19.51 6.58
CA SER A 147 10.75 -19.79 6.99
C SER A 147 11.15 -19.23 8.36
N LYS A 148 10.45 -18.21 8.84
CA LYS A 148 10.77 -17.39 10.05
C LYS A 148 12.23 -16.88 10.06
N ASN A 149 12.81 -16.67 8.88
CA ASN A 149 14.21 -16.29 8.73
C ASN A 149 14.38 -14.76 8.94
N GLU A 150 15.15 -14.38 9.96
CA GLU A 150 15.42 -12.98 10.28
C GLU A 150 16.14 -12.21 9.16
N ASN A 151 16.93 -12.89 8.32
CA ASN A 151 17.57 -12.26 7.17
C ASN A 151 16.54 -11.72 6.16
N LEU A 152 15.38 -12.39 6.03
CA LEU A 152 14.29 -11.89 5.18
C LEU A 152 13.74 -10.56 5.68
N LEU A 153 13.68 -10.34 6.99
CA LEU A 153 13.27 -9.06 7.56
C LEU A 153 14.27 -7.93 7.23
N LYS A 154 15.57 -8.24 7.28
CA LYS A 154 16.62 -7.27 6.89
C LYS A 154 16.53 -6.94 5.41
N LEU A 155 16.33 -7.96 4.56
CA LEU A 155 16.15 -7.76 3.12
C LEU A 155 14.86 -7.00 2.80
N SER A 156 13.76 -7.30 3.49
CA SER A 156 12.51 -6.56 3.35
C SER A 156 12.69 -5.07 3.65
N ARG A 157 13.33 -4.74 4.79
CA ARG A 157 13.62 -3.35 5.15
C ARG A 157 14.52 -2.66 4.13
N TYR A 158 15.55 -3.36 3.65
CA TYR A 158 16.46 -2.85 2.63
C TYR A 158 15.73 -2.52 1.33
N PHE A 159 14.92 -3.45 0.80
CA PHE A 159 14.21 -3.25 -0.46
C PHE A 159 13.08 -2.24 -0.34
N ASN A 160 12.35 -2.19 0.79
CA ASN A 160 11.33 -1.16 1.02
C ASN A 160 11.95 0.26 1.07
N LYS A 161 13.08 0.42 1.78
CA LYS A 161 13.80 1.68 1.79
C LYS A 161 14.28 2.07 0.40
N LYS A 162 14.92 1.14 -0.31
CA LYS A 162 15.41 1.36 -1.66
C LYS A 162 14.29 1.69 -2.66
N PHE A 163 13.15 1.01 -2.56
CA PHE A 163 11.98 1.33 -3.38
C PHE A 163 11.48 2.74 -3.12
N SER A 164 11.41 3.16 -1.86
CA SER A 164 11.03 4.53 -1.48
C SER A 164 12.03 5.56 -2.02
N GLU A 165 13.34 5.27 -1.99
CA GLU A 165 14.38 6.13 -2.56
C GLU A 165 14.22 6.25 -4.09
N VAL A 166 13.98 5.13 -4.78
CA VAL A 166 13.72 5.14 -6.23
C VAL A 166 12.53 6.04 -6.57
N MET A 167 11.47 5.98 -5.78
CA MET A 167 10.27 6.79 -6.00
C MET A 167 10.49 8.28 -5.68
N ASN A 168 11.12 8.57 -4.54
CA ASN A 168 11.31 9.95 -4.08
C ASN A 168 12.32 10.73 -4.94
N PHE A 169 13.33 10.03 -5.45
CA PHE A 169 14.41 10.65 -6.26
C PHE A 169 14.27 10.35 -7.76
N ASN A 170 13.16 9.74 -8.17
CA ASN A 170 12.90 9.38 -9.58
C ASN A 170 14.05 8.59 -10.23
N LEU A 171 14.60 7.61 -9.46
CA LEU A 171 15.67 6.76 -9.92
C LEU A 171 15.16 5.66 -10.85
N ASP A 172 16.10 4.98 -11.54
CA ASP A 172 15.74 3.92 -12.48
C ASP A 172 15.21 2.66 -11.77
N LEU A 173 13.95 2.35 -12.01
CA LEU A 173 13.28 1.12 -11.53
C LEU A 173 13.93 -0.15 -12.11
N GLU A 174 14.54 -0.09 -13.27
CA GLU A 174 15.17 -1.26 -13.88
C GLU A 174 16.34 -1.77 -13.03
N ILE A 175 17.18 -0.87 -12.53
CA ILE A 175 18.29 -1.22 -11.63
C ILE A 175 17.77 -1.83 -10.34
N PHE A 176 16.69 -1.27 -9.79
CA PHE A 176 16.04 -1.84 -8.60
C PHE A 176 15.58 -3.27 -8.86
N PHE A 177 14.88 -3.53 -9.95
CA PHE A 177 14.34 -4.86 -10.25
C PHE A 177 15.41 -5.88 -10.63
N LEU A 178 16.51 -5.47 -11.27
CA LEU A 178 17.65 -6.35 -11.52
C LEU A 178 18.26 -6.85 -10.20
N GLU A 179 18.46 -5.97 -9.24
CA GLU A 179 18.97 -6.35 -7.93
C GLU A 179 17.96 -7.19 -7.15
N PHE A 180 16.67 -6.80 -7.15
CA PHE A 180 15.60 -7.53 -6.50
C PHE A 180 15.50 -8.97 -7.03
N LYS A 181 15.51 -9.15 -8.34
CA LYS A 181 15.48 -10.45 -8.99
C LYS A 181 16.69 -11.30 -8.60
N SER A 182 17.88 -10.73 -8.63
CA SER A 182 19.13 -11.43 -8.28
C SER A 182 19.14 -11.92 -6.83
N LYS A 183 18.73 -11.09 -5.88
CA LYS A 183 18.83 -11.37 -4.44
C LYS A 183 17.61 -12.10 -3.85
N ILE A 184 16.44 -11.97 -4.48
CA ILE A 184 15.19 -12.46 -3.91
C ILE A 184 14.58 -13.57 -4.77
N ILE A 185 14.41 -13.35 -6.06
CA ILE A 185 13.70 -14.31 -6.93
C ILE A 185 14.61 -15.48 -7.30
N ASN A 186 15.87 -15.20 -7.65
CA ASN A 186 16.84 -16.22 -8.07
C ASN A 186 17.67 -16.82 -6.91
N ALA A 187 17.58 -16.24 -5.72
CA ALA A 187 18.23 -16.81 -4.53
C ALA A 187 17.37 -18.00 -4.03
N LYS A 188 17.77 -19.20 -4.45
CA LYS A 188 17.22 -20.47 -3.91
C LYS A 188 17.98 -20.87 -2.65
#